data_51f45f3549984634cd47842c6b31ea04
#
_entry.id   51f45f3549984634cd47842c6b31ea04
#
_cell.length_a   1.000
_cell.length_b   1.000
_cell.length_c   1.000
_cell.angle_alpha   90.00
_cell.angle_beta   90.00
_cell.angle_gamma   90.00
#
_symmetry.space_group_name_H-M   'P 1'
#
loop_
_entity.id
_entity.type
_entity.pdbx_description
1 polymer ?
#
loop_
_entity_poly.entity_id
_entity_poly.type
_entity_poly.pdbx_seq_one_letter_code
_entity_poly.pdbx_strand_id
1 'polypeptide(L)'
;MKKVLIPTKLDAQASRILSERGYEVVQEPKTPILDLAKAHPDAHALIVRSEKVTAEVIDALPSLKAVVRAGAGFDNIDGKYARAKGIDVMNTPGANSNAVAEEVVALILADIRHVVRADETTRRGEWEKAKLMGRELTGKTVGIVGLGHIGRLVAKRISGFECRVLGYDPLVPPQKAKEFGIEPADVETIFRESDFITLHIPQNAETKGFVGKKLLALMKNDATLVNCARAGIVDEDAIREAKGLKAIRFLNDVYPKDAEGPKSVADIADLMMPHLGASTVEANRNAAIRAAEELADLDEKGISPFVVNRDVPAGLDASFRDLAFTLARLSRAMLGEGKSVSSIEVSCYGKLEPFAKWLSIAILNGIWDDIDRSSDFKAVVADLESRGVSFKVREADASKKYESSMTVDVSAGSAKASVRGTVGEGVQMVARIDEFNHLYWAPTPNAVFFEYEDRPGVIGAIGEALHQADVNIEDMRNPHNPATGRSLALLSVNKPVPAAVVSGIASRIAAQRAGALAF
;
A
#
# COMPACT_ATOMS: atom_id res chain seq x y z
N MET A 1 7.00 34.88 -1.02
CA MET A 1 6.05 33.91 -1.61
C MET A 1 6.84 32.65 -1.93
N LYS A 2 6.32 31.44 -1.64
CA LYS A 2 7.03 30.18 -1.95
C LYS A 2 6.96 29.95 -3.46
N LYS A 3 8.09 29.67 -4.11
CA LYS A 3 8.17 29.45 -5.56
C LYS A 3 8.19 27.96 -5.88
N VAL A 4 7.37 27.53 -6.86
CA VAL A 4 7.29 26.15 -7.34
C VAL A 4 7.66 26.08 -8.80
N LEU A 5 8.63 25.23 -9.15
CA LEU A 5 9.02 24.98 -10.53
C LEU A 5 8.32 23.72 -11.08
N ILE A 6 7.83 23.81 -12.29
CA ILE A 6 7.19 22.71 -13.03
C ILE A 6 7.86 22.61 -14.42
N PRO A 7 8.94 21.84 -14.56
CA PRO A 7 9.67 21.68 -15.82
C PRO A 7 9.00 20.72 -16.80
N THR A 8 7.71 20.45 -16.60
CA THR A 8 6.96 19.45 -17.36
C THR A 8 5.62 19.98 -17.81
N LYS A 9 5.05 19.39 -18.86
CA LYS A 9 3.67 19.66 -19.25
C LYS A 9 2.72 18.99 -18.24
N LEU A 10 2.30 19.75 -17.26
CA LEU A 10 1.34 19.33 -16.25
C LEU A 10 0.00 20.01 -16.50
N ASP A 11 -1.12 19.37 -16.07
CA ASP A 11 -2.46 19.96 -16.17
C ASP A 11 -2.54 21.28 -15.41
N ALA A 12 -3.19 22.28 -16.00
CA ALA A 12 -3.30 23.63 -15.46
C ALA A 12 -3.96 23.71 -14.06
N GLN A 13 -4.71 22.69 -13.67
CA GLN A 13 -5.29 22.61 -12.33
C GLN A 13 -4.23 22.64 -11.23
N ALA A 14 -3.04 22.04 -11.45
CA ALA A 14 -1.97 22.11 -10.46
C ALA A 14 -1.52 23.55 -10.21
N SER A 15 -1.23 24.30 -11.27
CA SER A 15 -0.82 25.72 -11.17
C SER A 15 -1.93 26.57 -10.53
N ARG A 16 -3.20 26.31 -10.86
CA ARG A 16 -4.34 26.99 -10.26
C ARG A 16 -4.42 26.75 -8.76
N ILE A 17 -4.41 25.49 -8.32
CA ILE A 17 -4.47 25.09 -6.89
C ILE A 17 -3.33 25.75 -6.09
N LEU A 18 -2.10 25.70 -6.63
CA LEU A 18 -0.95 26.29 -5.98
C LEU A 18 -1.04 27.83 -5.90
N SER A 19 -1.46 28.50 -6.98
CA SER A 19 -1.64 29.96 -6.99
C SER A 19 -2.73 30.42 -6.01
N GLU A 20 -3.85 29.70 -5.93
CA GLU A 20 -4.93 29.97 -4.96
C GLU A 20 -4.44 29.82 -3.49
N ARG A 21 -3.37 29.01 -3.27
CA ARG A 21 -2.72 28.83 -1.96
C ARG A 21 -1.48 29.72 -1.76
N GLY A 22 -1.28 30.71 -2.60
CA GLY A 22 -0.25 31.74 -2.43
C GLY A 22 1.16 31.34 -2.90
N TYR A 23 1.29 30.36 -3.80
CA TYR A 23 2.56 30.03 -4.43
C TYR A 23 2.79 30.86 -5.71
N GLU A 24 4.04 31.19 -5.97
CA GLU A 24 4.52 31.62 -7.28
C GLU A 24 4.83 30.38 -8.12
N VAL A 25 4.11 30.17 -9.22
CA VAL A 25 4.27 28.98 -10.06
C VAL A 25 5.01 29.34 -11.36
N VAL A 26 6.14 28.70 -11.62
CA VAL A 26 6.90 28.80 -12.87
C VAL A 26 6.79 27.46 -13.60
N GLN A 27 5.96 27.42 -14.64
CA GLN A 27 5.78 26.23 -15.46
C GLN A 27 6.40 26.42 -16.85
N GLU A 28 7.54 25.77 -17.10
CA GLU A 28 8.30 25.87 -18.33
C GLU A 28 8.66 24.49 -18.90
N PRO A 29 7.74 23.80 -19.60
CA PRO A 29 7.92 22.41 -20.04
C PRO A 29 8.92 22.24 -21.19
N LYS A 30 9.43 23.33 -21.76
CA LYS A 30 10.43 23.30 -22.85
C LYS A 30 11.85 23.60 -22.37
N THR A 31 11.99 24.16 -21.19
CA THR A 31 13.29 24.50 -20.57
C THR A 31 13.85 23.25 -19.88
N PRO A 32 15.09 22.82 -20.17
CA PRO A 32 15.73 21.74 -19.46
C PRO A 32 15.71 21.98 -17.95
N ILE A 33 15.41 20.94 -17.16
CA ILE A 33 15.22 21.06 -15.71
C ILE A 33 16.41 21.72 -14.99
N LEU A 34 17.64 21.44 -15.43
CA LEU A 34 18.84 22.02 -14.83
C LEU A 34 18.97 23.53 -15.13
N ASP A 35 18.60 23.95 -16.35
CA ASP A 35 18.64 25.36 -16.74
C ASP A 35 17.55 26.14 -15.99
N LEU A 36 16.35 25.55 -15.86
CA LEU A 36 15.28 26.13 -15.07
C LEU A 36 15.66 26.24 -13.58
N ALA A 37 16.32 25.23 -13.03
CA ALA A 37 16.81 25.23 -11.65
C ALA A 37 17.86 26.34 -11.43
N LYS A 38 18.80 26.50 -12.36
CA LYS A 38 19.83 27.59 -12.31
C LYS A 38 19.23 28.98 -12.44
N ALA A 39 18.15 29.14 -13.21
CA ALA A 39 17.45 30.42 -13.38
C ALA A 39 16.63 30.81 -12.12
N HIS A 40 16.24 29.86 -11.31
CA HIS A 40 15.38 30.06 -10.13
C HIS A 40 15.94 29.39 -8.87
N PRO A 41 17.14 29.76 -8.38
CA PRO A 41 17.80 29.12 -7.23
C PRO A 41 17.02 29.31 -5.91
N ASP A 42 16.08 30.24 -5.87
CA ASP A 42 15.19 30.53 -4.75
C ASP A 42 13.96 29.63 -4.70
N ALA A 43 13.82 28.66 -5.62
CA ALA A 43 12.65 27.80 -5.65
C ALA A 43 12.54 26.91 -4.40
N HIS A 44 11.33 26.90 -3.85
CA HIS A 44 10.98 26.16 -2.64
C HIS A 44 10.63 24.69 -2.94
N ALA A 45 9.99 24.43 -4.08
CA ALA A 45 9.58 23.10 -4.47
C ALA A 45 9.69 22.87 -5.97
N LEU A 46 9.75 21.58 -6.33
CA LEU A 46 9.83 21.09 -7.70
C LEU A 46 8.74 20.03 -7.92
N ILE A 47 7.90 20.19 -8.95
CA ILE A 47 6.94 19.17 -9.37
C ILE A 47 7.35 18.62 -10.73
N VAL A 48 7.65 17.32 -10.78
CA VAL A 48 8.15 16.62 -11.98
C VAL A 48 7.26 15.45 -12.38
N ARG A 49 7.41 14.97 -13.61
CA ARG A 49 6.84 13.69 -14.09
C ARG A 49 7.95 12.72 -14.46
N SER A 50 8.56 12.89 -15.62
CA SER A 50 9.60 12.00 -16.17
C SER A 50 11.00 12.62 -16.08
N GLU A 51 11.09 13.90 -15.76
CA GLU A 51 12.34 14.64 -15.67
C GLU A 51 13.22 14.02 -14.58
N LYS A 52 14.52 13.88 -14.88
CA LYS A 52 15.48 13.33 -13.92
C LYS A 52 15.92 14.40 -12.94
N VAL A 53 15.63 14.19 -11.67
CA VAL A 53 16.11 15.04 -10.57
C VAL A 53 17.38 14.41 -9.99
N THR A 54 18.51 14.84 -10.55
CA THR A 54 19.86 14.40 -10.15
C THR A 54 20.41 15.24 -9.00
N ALA A 55 21.53 14.82 -8.42
CA ALA A 55 22.26 15.62 -7.43
C ALA A 55 22.59 17.04 -7.95
N GLU A 56 22.97 17.17 -9.25
CA GLU A 56 23.27 18.46 -9.86
C GLU A 56 22.05 19.41 -9.91
N VAL A 57 20.86 18.88 -10.20
CA VAL A 57 19.60 19.65 -10.16
C VAL A 57 19.28 20.09 -8.74
N ILE A 58 19.46 19.21 -7.76
CA ILE A 58 19.23 19.49 -6.35
C ILE A 58 20.19 20.57 -5.84
N ASP A 59 21.47 20.49 -6.19
CA ASP A 59 22.49 21.48 -5.78
C ASP A 59 22.28 22.86 -6.42
N ALA A 60 21.63 22.92 -7.59
CA ALA A 60 21.24 24.19 -8.22
C ALA A 60 20.08 24.90 -7.50
N LEU A 61 19.42 24.24 -6.55
CA LEU A 61 18.23 24.71 -5.81
C LEU A 61 18.48 24.75 -4.29
N PRO A 62 19.31 25.67 -3.78
CA PRO A 62 19.68 25.71 -2.36
C PRO A 62 18.50 25.97 -1.42
N SER A 63 17.39 26.51 -1.91
CA SER A 63 16.15 26.75 -1.14
C SER A 63 15.16 25.60 -1.19
N LEU A 64 15.45 24.51 -1.92
CA LEU A 64 14.54 23.40 -2.16
C LEU A 64 14.19 22.66 -0.85
N LYS A 65 12.90 22.44 -0.62
CA LYS A 65 12.37 21.70 0.55
C LYS A 65 11.64 20.42 0.13
N ALA A 66 11.05 20.41 -1.06
CA ALA A 66 10.28 19.27 -1.53
C ALA A 66 10.41 19.05 -3.03
N VAL A 67 10.41 17.78 -3.43
CA VAL A 67 10.23 17.33 -4.82
C VAL A 67 9.01 16.44 -4.87
N VAL A 68 8.01 16.79 -5.69
CA VAL A 68 6.81 15.97 -5.86
C VAL A 68 6.82 15.34 -7.25
N ARG A 69 6.78 14.02 -7.30
CA ARG A 69 6.57 13.29 -8.55
C ARG A 69 5.07 13.16 -8.82
N ALA A 70 4.56 13.82 -9.85
CA ALA A 70 3.17 13.66 -10.30
C ALA A 70 2.97 12.29 -10.97
N GLY A 71 2.83 11.25 -10.16
CA GLY A 71 2.67 9.84 -10.53
C GLY A 71 3.18 8.89 -9.45
N ALA A 72 3.00 7.58 -9.62
CA ALA A 72 3.28 6.57 -8.59
C ALA A 72 4.78 6.21 -8.44
N GLY A 73 5.50 5.99 -9.54
CA GLY A 73 6.93 5.68 -9.50
C GLY A 73 7.76 6.95 -9.23
N PHE A 74 8.94 6.83 -8.65
CA PHE A 74 9.84 7.95 -8.34
C PHE A 74 11.32 7.62 -8.63
N ASP A 75 11.56 6.62 -9.45
CA ASP A 75 12.90 6.13 -9.82
C ASP A 75 13.74 7.18 -10.59
N ASN A 76 13.09 8.23 -11.10
CA ASN A 76 13.72 9.36 -11.78
C ASN A 76 14.27 10.43 -10.82
N ILE A 77 14.12 10.27 -9.52
CA ILE A 77 14.56 11.22 -8.50
C ILE A 77 15.64 10.57 -7.63
N ASP A 78 16.78 11.25 -7.44
CA ASP A 78 17.80 10.81 -6.47
C ASP A 78 17.30 11.05 -5.02
N GLY A 79 16.44 10.17 -4.56
CA GLY A 79 15.81 10.26 -3.24
C GLY A 79 16.81 10.16 -2.09
N LYS A 80 17.94 9.45 -2.26
CA LYS A 80 18.99 9.36 -1.24
C LYS A 80 19.74 10.66 -1.08
N TYR A 81 20.13 11.27 -2.21
CA TYR A 81 20.79 12.56 -2.20
C TYR A 81 19.88 13.66 -1.67
N ALA A 82 18.63 13.70 -2.14
CA ALA A 82 17.61 14.63 -1.64
C ALA A 82 17.46 14.50 -0.11
N ARG A 83 17.41 13.26 0.42
CA ARG A 83 17.32 13.03 1.87
C ARG A 83 18.54 13.54 2.63
N ALA A 84 19.76 13.33 2.09
CA ALA A 84 20.99 13.84 2.71
C ALA A 84 21.02 15.39 2.77
N LYS A 85 20.32 16.07 1.86
CA LYS A 85 20.12 17.53 1.85
C LYS A 85 18.90 18.00 2.66
N GLY A 86 18.17 17.10 3.31
CA GLY A 86 16.96 17.42 4.09
C GLY A 86 15.73 17.73 3.24
N ILE A 87 15.72 17.31 1.97
CA ILE A 87 14.63 17.54 1.00
C ILE A 87 13.71 16.31 0.99
N ASP A 88 12.41 16.55 1.07
CA ASP A 88 11.39 15.51 0.98
C ASP A 88 11.05 15.20 -0.47
N VAL A 89 11.01 13.92 -0.80
CA VAL A 89 10.51 13.43 -2.08
C VAL A 89 9.15 12.79 -1.85
N MET A 90 8.15 13.26 -2.60
CA MET A 90 6.78 12.74 -2.56
C MET A 90 6.37 12.18 -3.91
N ASN A 91 5.40 11.27 -3.92
CA ASN A 91 4.75 10.77 -5.12
C ASN A 91 3.22 10.82 -4.97
N THR A 92 2.48 10.57 -6.06
CA THR A 92 1.01 10.56 -6.04
C THR A 92 0.47 9.16 -6.28
N PRO A 93 0.48 8.28 -5.25
CA PRO A 93 0.05 6.90 -5.39
C PRO A 93 -1.44 6.83 -5.75
N GLY A 94 -1.81 5.89 -6.61
CA GLY A 94 -3.21 5.68 -7.02
C GLY A 94 -3.73 6.62 -8.11
N ALA A 95 -3.14 7.79 -8.33
CA ALA A 95 -3.66 8.79 -9.26
C ALA A 95 -3.78 8.30 -10.72
N ASN A 96 -2.91 7.39 -11.14
CA ASN A 96 -2.88 6.81 -12.49
C ASN A 96 -3.28 5.33 -12.54
N SER A 97 -3.66 4.73 -11.43
CA SER A 97 -3.87 3.27 -11.34
C SER A 97 -4.97 2.78 -12.28
N ASN A 98 -6.02 3.58 -12.49
CA ASN A 98 -7.10 3.25 -13.41
C ASN A 98 -6.62 3.12 -14.85
N ALA A 99 -5.82 4.08 -15.31
CA ALA A 99 -5.29 4.09 -16.68
C ALA A 99 -4.40 2.87 -16.95
N VAL A 100 -3.48 2.53 -16.02
CA VAL A 100 -2.64 1.34 -16.16
C VAL A 100 -3.48 0.06 -16.19
N ALA A 101 -4.50 -0.05 -15.34
CA ALA A 101 -5.37 -1.23 -15.33
C ALA A 101 -6.15 -1.40 -16.65
N GLU A 102 -6.57 -0.31 -17.27
CA GLU A 102 -7.24 -0.33 -18.59
C GLU A 102 -6.27 -0.70 -19.71
N GLU A 103 -5.03 -0.19 -19.65
CA GLU A 103 -4.00 -0.55 -20.63
C GLU A 103 -3.66 -2.05 -20.57
N VAL A 104 -3.52 -2.65 -19.39
CA VAL A 104 -3.29 -4.10 -19.24
C VAL A 104 -4.39 -4.90 -19.96
N VAL A 105 -5.65 -4.53 -19.76
CA VAL A 105 -6.78 -5.21 -20.43
C VAL A 105 -6.73 -4.99 -21.95
N ALA A 106 -6.42 -3.76 -22.38
CA ALA A 106 -6.29 -3.42 -23.80
C ALA A 106 -5.16 -4.23 -24.48
N LEU A 107 -3.99 -4.35 -23.83
CA LEU A 107 -2.86 -5.15 -24.33
C LEU A 107 -3.25 -6.62 -24.50
N ILE A 108 -3.89 -7.22 -23.48
CA ILE A 108 -4.34 -8.61 -23.54
C ILE A 108 -5.32 -8.80 -24.72
N LEU A 109 -6.33 -7.93 -24.83
CA LEU A 109 -7.32 -8.02 -25.91
C LEU A 109 -6.70 -7.77 -27.30
N ALA A 110 -5.80 -6.80 -27.41
CA ALA A 110 -5.10 -6.51 -28.66
C ALA A 110 -4.24 -7.70 -29.12
N ASP A 111 -3.59 -8.37 -28.18
CA ASP A 111 -2.76 -9.54 -28.44
C ASP A 111 -3.59 -10.73 -28.89
N ILE A 112 -4.56 -11.17 -28.10
CA ILE A 112 -5.35 -12.38 -28.39
C ILE A 112 -6.26 -12.26 -29.62
N ARG A 113 -6.57 -11.03 -30.03
CA ARG A 113 -7.38 -10.73 -31.23
C ARG A 113 -6.53 -10.25 -32.41
N HIS A 114 -5.19 -10.23 -32.26
CA HIS A 114 -4.25 -9.80 -33.30
C HIS A 114 -4.53 -8.41 -33.87
N VAL A 115 -5.04 -7.48 -33.04
CA VAL A 115 -5.60 -6.19 -33.49
C VAL A 115 -4.58 -5.38 -34.29
N VAL A 116 -3.34 -5.28 -33.80
CA VAL A 116 -2.27 -4.50 -34.44
C VAL A 116 -1.98 -5.05 -35.84
N ARG A 117 -1.69 -6.35 -35.95
CA ARG A 117 -1.38 -6.99 -37.23
C ARG A 117 -2.58 -6.97 -38.19
N ALA A 118 -3.79 -7.14 -37.68
CA ALA A 118 -5.01 -7.10 -38.49
C ALA A 118 -5.20 -5.72 -39.13
N ASP A 119 -5.00 -4.63 -38.36
CA ASP A 119 -5.09 -3.26 -38.88
C ASP A 119 -4.00 -2.99 -39.94
N GLU A 120 -2.74 -3.34 -39.64
CA GLU A 120 -1.59 -3.13 -40.52
C GLU A 120 -1.77 -3.85 -41.86
N THR A 121 -2.12 -5.14 -41.85
CA THR A 121 -2.27 -5.96 -43.07
C THR A 121 -3.47 -5.51 -43.87
N THR A 122 -4.59 -5.20 -43.22
CA THR A 122 -5.78 -4.71 -43.90
C THR A 122 -5.54 -3.36 -44.58
N ARG A 123 -4.81 -2.43 -43.94
CA ARG A 123 -4.42 -1.13 -44.55
C ARG A 123 -3.53 -1.31 -45.78
N ARG A 124 -2.71 -2.36 -45.82
CA ARG A 124 -1.91 -2.70 -47.00
C ARG A 124 -2.71 -3.40 -48.10
N GLY A 125 -4.02 -3.64 -47.89
CA GLY A 125 -4.88 -4.37 -48.83
C GLY A 125 -4.73 -5.88 -48.76
N GLU A 126 -4.04 -6.42 -47.77
CA GLU A 126 -3.90 -7.84 -47.51
C GLU A 126 -5.15 -8.38 -46.79
N TRP A 127 -5.49 -9.67 -47.05
CA TRP A 127 -6.65 -10.33 -46.45
C TRP A 127 -6.24 -11.59 -45.70
N GLU A 128 -5.60 -11.39 -44.50
CA GLU A 128 -5.01 -12.48 -43.74
C GLU A 128 -5.98 -13.20 -42.77
N LYS A 129 -7.30 -13.12 -42.97
CA LYS A 129 -8.34 -13.63 -42.06
C LYS A 129 -8.05 -15.03 -41.52
N ALA A 130 -7.58 -15.96 -42.34
CA ALA A 130 -7.30 -17.34 -41.93
C ALA A 130 -6.08 -17.46 -41.00
N LYS A 131 -5.13 -16.50 -41.05
CA LYS A 131 -3.92 -16.47 -40.20
C LYS A 131 -4.13 -15.74 -38.86
N LEU A 132 -5.23 -15.00 -38.72
CA LEU A 132 -5.53 -14.15 -37.57
C LEU A 132 -6.64 -14.75 -36.70
N MET A 133 -6.64 -16.10 -36.57
CA MET A 133 -7.53 -16.80 -35.64
C MET A 133 -7.12 -16.44 -34.20
N GLY A 134 -7.97 -15.70 -33.48
CA GLY A 134 -7.74 -15.25 -32.11
C GLY A 134 -8.25 -16.22 -31.06
N ARG A 135 -8.14 -15.76 -29.79
CA ARG A 135 -8.65 -16.46 -28.61
C ARG A 135 -9.66 -15.56 -27.88
N GLU A 136 -10.44 -16.15 -26.97
CA GLU A 136 -11.36 -15.44 -26.08
C GLU A 136 -10.84 -15.49 -24.63
N LEU A 137 -11.21 -14.50 -23.83
CA LEU A 137 -10.87 -14.44 -22.41
C LEU A 137 -11.81 -15.30 -21.56
N THR A 138 -13.08 -15.44 -21.96
CA THR A 138 -14.09 -16.19 -21.21
C THR A 138 -13.59 -17.60 -20.85
N GLY A 139 -13.69 -17.95 -19.57
CA GLY A 139 -13.25 -19.22 -19.02
C GLY A 139 -11.73 -19.40 -18.89
N LYS A 140 -10.94 -18.36 -19.18
CA LYS A 140 -9.48 -18.37 -18.97
C LYS A 140 -9.10 -18.03 -17.55
N THR A 141 -7.88 -18.38 -17.16
CA THR A 141 -7.30 -18.04 -15.87
C THR A 141 -6.35 -16.87 -16.05
N VAL A 142 -6.57 -15.80 -15.27
CA VAL A 142 -5.70 -14.63 -15.22
C VAL A 142 -5.01 -14.58 -13.86
N GLY A 143 -3.68 -14.61 -13.86
CA GLY A 143 -2.85 -14.51 -12.67
C GLY A 143 -2.35 -13.07 -12.46
N ILE A 144 -2.53 -12.55 -11.27
CA ILE A 144 -2.13 -11.19 -10.90
C ILE A 144 -1.07 -11.27 -9.80
N VAL A 145 0.13 -10.77 -10.09
CA VAL A 145 1.23 -10.68 -9.12
C VAL A 145 1.34 -9.23 -8.64
N GLY A 146 0.96 -9.01 -7.39
CA GLY A 146 0.78 -7.69 -6.77
C GLY A 146 -0.69 -7.25 -6.74
N LEU A 147 -1.28 -7.20 -5.54
CA LEU A 147 -2.69 -6.84 -5.32
C LEU A 147 -2.86 -5.42 -4.74
N GLY A 148 -1.94 -4.52 -5.08
CA GLY A 148 -2.06 -3.09 -4.81
C GLY A 148 -3.18 -2.42 -5.64
N HIS A 149 -3.18 -1.10 -5.73
CA HIS A 149 -4.24 -0.34 -6.45
C HIS A 149 -4.47 -0.84 -7.89
N ILE A 150 -3.38 -1.05 -8.65
CA ILE A 150 -3.49 -1.48 -10.06
C ILE A 150 -4.00 -2.92 -10.16
N GLY A 151 -3.40 -3.86 -9.42
CA GLY A 151 -3.77 -5.28 -9.50
C GLY A 151 -5.24 -5.53 -9.17
N ARG A 152 -5.77 -4.86 -8.14
CA ARG A 152 -7.20 -4.93 -7.78
C ARG A 152 -8.11 -4.34 -8.86
N LEU A 153 -7.70 -3.25 -9.50
CA LEU A 153 -8.45 -2.66 -10.61
C LEU A 153 -8.41 -3.54 -11.86
N VAL A 154 -7.30 -4.21 -12.14
CA VAL A 154 -7.22 -5.22 -13.20
C VAL A 154 -8.17 -6.39 -12.90
N ALA A 155 -8.13 -6.95 -11.69
CA ALA A 155 -9.02 -8.02 -11.27
C ALA A 155 -10.51 -7.65 -11.48
N LYS A 156 -10.90 -6.46 -11.03
CA LYS A 156 -12.27 -5.93 -11.20
C LYS A 156 -12.69 -5.85 -12.68
N ARG A 157 -11.78 -5.50 -13.60
CA ARG A 157 -12.10 -5.38 -15.03
C ARG A 157 -12.14 -6.72 -15.73
N ILE A 158 -11.17 -7.57 -15.42
CA ILE A 158 -11.06 -8.91 -15.99
C ILE A 158 -12.22 -9.81 -15.55
N SER A 159 -12.76 -9.64 -14.33
CA SER A 159 -13.92 -10.41 -13.89
C SER A 159 -15.16 -10.24 -14.80
N GLY A 160 -15.28 -9.08 -15.47
CA GLY A 160 -16.33 -8.84 -16.46
C GLY A 160 -16.24 -9.71 -17.72
N PHE A 161 -15.11 -10.42 -17.94
CA PHE A 161 -14.93 -11.40 -19.01
C PHE A 161 -15.14 -12.85 -18.54
N GLU A 162 -15.69 -13.06 -17.35
CA GLU A 162 -15.93 -14.39 -16.77
C GLU A 162 -14.66 -15.25 -16.63
N CYS A 163 -13.53 -14.59 -16.34
CA CYS A 163 -12.25 -15.24 -16.07
C CYS A 163 -12.16 -15.73 -14.62
N ARG A 164 -11.44 -16.83 -14.42
CA ARG A 164 -10.92 -17.18 -13.10
C ARG A 164 -9.73 -16.28 -12.79
N VAL A 165 -9.75 -15.57 -11.67
CA VAL A 165 -8.68 -14.64 -11.28
C VAL A 165 -7.91 -15.20 -10.10
N LEU A 166 -6.63 -15.53 -10.31
CA LEU A 166 -5.67 -15.89 -9.27
C LEU A 166 -4.87 -14.66 -8.86
N GLY A 167 -4.51 -14.53 -7.58
CA GLY A 167 -3.71 -13.41 -7.13
C GLY A 167 -2.73 -13.74 -6.02
N TYR A 168 -1.58 -13.07 -6.06
CA TYR A 168 -0.53 -13.13 -5.05
C TYR A 168 -0.10 -11.73 -4.64
N ASP A 169 -0.04 -11.52 -3.34
CA ASP A 169 0.60 -10.37 -2.72
C ASP A 169 1.01 -10.75 -1.29
N PRO A 170 2.29 -10.63 -0.89
CA PRO A 170 2.72 -11.02 0.45
C PRO A 170 2.13 -10.14 1.56
N LEU A 171 1.61 -8.95 1.23
CA LEU A 171 1.05 -7.98 2.17
C LEU A 171 -0.49 -8.03 2.23
N VAL A 172 -1.15 -8.82 1.38
CA VAL A 172 -2.61 -8.93 1.31
C VAL A 172 -3.05 -10.28 1.87
N PRO A 173 -3.79 -10.32 2.99
CA PRO A 173 -4.32 -11.57 3.55
C PRO A 173 -5.20 -12.31 2.53
N PRO A 174 -5.16 -13.67 2.50
CA PRO A 174 -5.97 -14.48 1.57
C PRO A 174 -7.47 -14.17 1.62
N GLN A 175 -8.01 -13.91 2.80
CA GLN A 175 -9.43 -13.56 2.97
C GLN A 175 -9.76 -12.26 2.24
N LYS A 176 -8.86 -11.28 2.31
CA LYS A 176 -9.03 -9.99 1.65
C LYS A 176 -8.99 -10.10 0.12
N ALA A 177 -8.09 -10.91 -0.42
CA ALA A 177 -8.07 -11.19 -1.86
C ALA A 177 -9.43 -11.73 -2.34
N LYS A 178 -10.05 -12.66 -1.57
CA LYS A 178 -11.39 -13.22 -1.88
C LYS A 178 -12.49 -12.17 -1.94
N GLU A 179 -12.45 -11.15 -1.08
CA GLU A 179 -13.43 -10.05 -1.09
C GLU A 179 -13.38 -9.24 -2.40
N PHE A 180 -12.24 -9.22 -3.07
CA PHE A 180 -12.08 -8.61 -4.40
C PHE A 180 -12.42 -9.56 -5.55
N GLY A 181 -12.95 -10.75 -5.27
CA GLY A 181 -13.21 -11.77 -6.28
C GLY A 181 -11.94 -12.45 -6.82
N ILE A 182 -10.83 -12.38 -6.05
CA ILE A 182 -9.53 -12.94 -6.39
C ILE A 182 -9.32 -14.21 -5.57
N GLU A 183 -9.02 -15.32 -6.24
CA GLU A 183 -8.60 -16.57 -5.60
C GLU A 183 -7.12 -16.45 -5.17
N PRO A 184 -6.81 -16.49 -3.88
CA PRO A 184 -5.42 -16.41 -3.41
C PRO A 184 -4.62 -17.63 -3.84
N ALA A 185 -3.43 -17.43 -4.37
CA ALA A 185 -2.54 -18.51 -4.78
C ALA A 185 -1.07 -18.10 -4.52
N ASP A 186 -0.19 -19.09 -4.39
CA ASP A 186 1.25 -18.83 -4.44
C ASP A 186 1.72 -18.49 -5.86
N VAL A 187 2.91 -17.90 -5.96
CA VAL A 187 3.46 -17.43 -7.23
C VAL A 187 3.64 -18.58 -8.22
N GLU A 188 4.13 -19.73 -7.77
CA GLU A 188 4.34 -20.89 -8.60
C GLU A 188 3.02 -21.43 -9.18
N THR A 189 1.96 -21.44 -8.39
CA THR A 189 0.60 -21.80 -8.84
C THR A 189 0.07 -20.81 -9.88
N ILE A 190 0.26 -19.51 -9.66
CA ILE A 190 -0.10 -18.47 -10.65
C ILE A 190 0.59 -18.76 -11.98
N PHE A 191 1.91 -19.00 -11.98
CA PHE A 191 2.65 -19.26 -13.22
C PHE A 191 2.26 -20.58 -13.88
N ARG A 192 1.88 -21.59 -13.11
CA ARG A 192 1.48 -22.91 -13.63
C ARG A 192 0.05 -22.93 -14.21
N GLU A 193 -0.87 -22.23 -13.58
CA GLU A 193 -2.29 -22.37 -13.92
C GLU A 193 -2.85 -21.24 -14.79
N SER A 194 -2.16 -20.11 -14.91
CA SER A 194 -2.67 -18.95 -15.65
C SER A 194 -2.44 -19.07 -17.15
N ASP A 195 -3.41 -18.56 -17.91
CA ASP A 195 -3.29 -18.33 -19.35
C ASP A 195 -2.72 -16.93 -19.62
N PHE A 196 -2.97 -15.99 -18.72
CA PHE A 196 -2.43 -14.63 -18.73
C PHE A 196 -1.87 -14.31 -17.37
N ILE A 197 -0.68 -13.74 -17.29
CA ILE A 197 -0.03 -13.32 -16.05
C ILE A 197 0.32 -11.84 -16.18
N THR A 198 -0.07 -11.03 -15.19
CA THR A 198 0.24 -9.61 -15.18
C THR A 198 0.93 -9.19 -13.88
N LEU A 199 1.94 -8.32 -14.01
CA LEU A 199 2.83 -7.93 -12.93
C LEU A 199 2.49 -6.52 -12.44
N HIS A 200 2.29 -6.38 -11.12
CA HIS A 200 1.95 -5.11 -10.45
C HIS A 200 2.74 -4.92 -9.16
N ILE A 201 3.94 -5.45 -9.09
CA ILE A 201 4.87 -5.31 -7.97
C ILE A 201 5.88 -4.18 -8.22
N PRO A 202 6.41 -3.51 -7.18
CA PRO A 202 7.49 -2.54 -7.32
C PRO A 202 8.81 -3.23 -7.67
N GLN A 203 9.74 -2.49 -8.27
CA GLN A 203 11.12 -2.96 -8.45
C GLN A 203 11.95 -2.55 -7.23
N ASN A 204 12.48 -3.52 -6.52
CA ASN A 204 13.41 -3.36 -5.41
C ASN A 204 14.48 -4.47 -5.44
N ALA A 205 15.28 -4.61 -4.40
CA ALA A 205 16.31 -5.64 -4.32
C ALA A 205 15.75 -7.08 -4.36
N GLU A 206 14.54 -7.30 -3.83
CA GLU A 206 13.89 -8.61 -3.75
C GLU A 206 13.14 -8.98 -5.05
N THR A 207 12.64 -7.98 -5.77
CA THR A 207 11.81 -8.17 -6.97
C THR A 207 12.60 -8.00 -8.27
N LYS A 208 13.86 -7.58 -8.22
CA LYS A 208 14.74 -7.53 -9.39
C LYS A 208 14.99 -8.94 -9.93
N GLY A 209 14.65 -9.18 -11.21
CA GLY A 209 14.74 -10.50 -11.84
C GLY A 209 13.79 -11.54 -11.24
N PHE A 210 12.73 -11.10 -10.56
CA PHE A 210 11.73 -11.97 -9.94
C PHE A 210 11.14 -12.99 -10.93
N VAL A 211 10.79 -12.54 -12.14
CA VAL A 211 10.36 -13.43 -13.21
C VAL A 211 11.60 -13.95 -13.95
N GLY A 212 12.20 -14.97 -13.39
CA GLY A 212 13.36 -15.67 -13.95
C GLY A 212 13.02 -17.06 -14.48
N LYS A 213 14.06 -17.84 -14.84
CA LYS A 213 13.97 -19.18 -15.46
C LYS A 213 12.99 -20.11 -14.73
N LYS A 214 13.04 -20.14 -13.38
CA LYS A 214 12.20 -21.03 -12.56
C LYS A 214 10.71 -20.78 -12.81
N LEU A 215 10.26 -19.53 -12.76
CA LEU A 215 8.84 -19.18 -12.94
C LEU A 215 8.41 -19.34 -14.40
N LEU A 216 9.23 -18.91 -15.35
CA LEU A 216 8.95 -19.06 -16.78
C LEU A 216 8.82 -20.53 -17.21
N ALA A 217 9.61 -21.42 -16.60
CA ALA A 217 9.50 -22.87 -16.85
C ALA A 217 8.14 -23.45 -16.43
N LEU A 218 7.46 -22.84 -15.44
CA LEU A 218 6.13 -23.25 -14.99
C LEU A 218 5.00 -22.80 -15.92
N MET A 219 5.19 -21.73 -16.71
CA MET A 219 4.14 -21.19 -17.57
C MET A 219 3.60 -22.26 -18.52
N LYS A 220 2.29 -22.18 -18.80
CA LYS A 220 1.66 -22.97 -19.84
C LYS A 220 2.27 -22.66 -21.21
N ASN A 221 2.23 -23.62 -22.11
CA ASN A 221 2.44 -23.31 -23.52
C ASN A 221 1.33 -22.34 -23.97
N ASP A 222 1.64 -21.34 -24.80
CA ASP A 222 0.76 -20.27 -25.26
C ASP A 222 0.27 -19.29 -24.17
N ALA A 223 0.83 -19.34 -22.95
CA ALA A 223 0.53 -18.34 -21.93
C ALA A 223 1.17 -16.99 -22.25
N THR A 224 0.51 -15.93 -21.81
CA THR A 224 0.94 -14.54 -22.03
C THR A 224 1.40 -13.91 -20.73
N LEU A 225 2.60 -13.32 -20.72
CA LEU A 225 3.11 -12.48 -19.63
C LEU A 225 2.99 -11.01 -20.02
N VAL A 226 2.40 -10.20 -19.13
CA VAL A 226 2.22 -8.74 -19.31
C VAL A 226 3.05 -8.00 -18.26
N ASN A 227 3.88 -7.07 -18.69
CA ASN A 227 4.65 -6.22 -17.82
C ASN A 227 4.41 -4.73 -18.09
N CYS A 228 3.51 -4.13 -17.32
CA CYS A 228 3.28 -2.68 -17.22
C CYS A 228 3.76 -2.13 -15.87
N ALA A 229 4.64 -2.87 -15.17
CA ALA A 229 5.17 -2.46 -13.86
C ALA A 229 6.57 -1.81 -13.98
N ARG A 230 7.63 -2.62 -14.03
CA ARG A 230 9.02 -2.16 -14.19
C ARG A 230 9.84 -3.18 -14.98
N ALA A 231 10.75 -2.69 -15.82
CA ALA A 231 11.58 -3.53 -16.69
C ALA A 231 12.40 -4.56 -15.90
N GLY A 232 13.06 -4.14 -14.83
CA GLY A 232 13.97 -5.00 -14.07
C GLY A 232 13.30 -6.08 -13.21
N ILE A 233 11.97 -6.20 -13.22
CA ILE A 233 11.25 -7.32 -12.58
C ILE A 233 11.40 -8.60 -13.40
N VAL A 234 11.57 -8.47 -14.70
CA VAL A 234 11.67 -9.59 -15.64
C VAL A 234 13.11 -9.78 -16.09
N ASP A 235 13.59 -11.01 -16.02
CA ASP A 235 14.87 -11.41 -16.60
C ASP A 235 14.71 -11.63 -18.11
N GLU A 236 15.22 -10.69 -18.92
CA GLU A 236 15.08 -10.70 -20.37
C GLU A 236 15.75 -11.94 -21.01
N ASP A 237 16.90 -12.38 -20.49
CA ASP A 237 17.60 -13.56 -21.00
C ASP A 237 16.83 -14.85 -20.68
N ALA A 238 16.22 -14.91 -19.51
CA ALA A 238 15.35 -16.02 -19.15
C ALA A 238 14.10 -16.10 -20.05
N ILE A 239 13.50 -14.95 -20.46
CA ILE A 239 12.39 -14.94 -21.44
C ILE A 239 12.87 -15.41 -22.82
N ARG A 240 14.06 -14.99 -23.30
CA ARG A 240 14.61 -15.45 -24.59
C ARG A 240 14.74 -16.97 -24.61
N GLU A 241 15.31 -17.53 -23.54
CA GLU A 241 15.45 -18.98 -23.40
C GLU A 241 14.09 -19.68 -23.35
N ALA A 242 13.14 -19.16 -22.57
CA ALA A 242 11.81 -19.74 -22.43
C ALA A 242 11.02 -19.71 -23.75
N LYS A 243 11.10 -18.63 -24.53
CA LYS A 243 10.47 -18.52 -25.87
C LYS A 243 11.12 -19.46 -26.88
N GLY A 244 12.36 -19.85 -26.72
CA GLY A 244 13.01 -20.90 -27.52
C GLY A 244 12.46 -22.31 -27.23
N LEU A 245 11.83 -22.52 -26.08
CA LEU A 245 11.32 -23.81 -25.63
C LEU A 245 9.79 -23.93 -25.65
N LYS A 246 9.09 -22.80 -25.55
CA LYS A 246 7.62 -22.70 -25.44
C LYS A 246 7.08 -21.54 -26.26
N ALA A 247 5.85 -21.64 -26.72
CA ALA A 247 5.16 -20.58 -27.45
C ALA A 247 4.57 -19.49 -26.52
N ILE A 248 5.31 -19.12 -25.46
CA ILE A 248 4.86 -18.04 -24.55
C ILE A 248 4.92 -16.69 -25.26
N ARG A 249 4.02 -15.80 -24.85
CA ARG A 249 3.93 -14.43 -25.35
C ARG A 249 4.34 -13.43 -24.29
N PHE A 250 4.97 -12.34 -24.70
CA PHE A 250 5.41 -11.26 -23.82
C PHE A 250 4.92 -9.91 -24.31
N LEU A 251 4.11 -9.23 -23.49
CA LEU A 251 3.58 -7.89 -23.75
C LEU A 251 4.25 -6.92 -22.78
N ASN A 252 4.82 -5.84 -23.31
CA ASN A 252 5.68 -4.99 -22.51
C ASN A 252 5.45 -3.50 -22.75
N ASP A 253 5.26 -2.75 -21.66
CA ASP A 253 5.14 -1.29 -21.69
C ASP A 253 6.35 -0.57 -21.04
N VAL A 254 7.29 -1.28 -20.43
CA VAL A 254 8.32 -0.69 -19.58
C VAL A 254 9.74 -1.09 -19.98
N TYR A 255 10.68 -0.16 -19.92
CA TYR A 255 12.04 -0.35 -20.39
C TYR A 255 13.07 0.13 -19.37
N PRO A 256 14.34 -0.38 -19.42
CA PRO A 256 15.41 0.16 -18.60
C PRO A 256 15.69 1.65 -18.86
N LYS A 257 15.35 2.12 -20.07
CA LYS A 257 15.48 3.52 -20.48
C LYS A 257 14.32 3.92 -21.39
N ASP A 258 13.53 4.90 -20.93
CA ASP A 258 12.47 5.55 -21.70
C ASP A 258 13.06 6.63 -22.59
N ALA A 259 13.58 6.25 -23.75
CA ALA A 259 14.18 7.15 -24.73
C ALA A 259 14.07 6.55 -26.14
N GLU A 260 14.25 7.36 -27.16
CA GLU A 260 14.36 6.88 -28.54
C GLU A 260 15.48 5.86 -28.70
N GLY A 261 15.37 5.00 -29.69
CA GLY A 261 16.32 3.98 -30.06
C GLY A 261 15.87 2.55 -29.78
N PRO A 262 16.70 1.57 -30.13
CA PRO A 262 16.41 0.14 -29.98
C PRO A 262 16.11 -0.23 -28.52
N LYS A 263 15.15 -1.12 -28.32
CA LYS A 263 14.82 -1.67 -27.01
C LYS A 263 15.36 -3.08 -26.88
N SER A 264 15.89 -3.42 -25.70
CA SER A 264 16.50 -4.73 -25.42
C SER A 264 15.54 -5.91 -25.57
N VAL A 265 14.25 -5.65 -25.44
CA VAL A 265 13.18 -6.65 -25.54
C VAL A 265 12.52 -6.72 -26.93
N ALA A 266 12.99 -5.96 -27.91
CA ALA A 266 12.36 -5.88 -29.23
C ALA A 266 12.35 -7.21 -30.01
N ASP A 267 13.29 -8.10 -29.70
CA ASP A 267 13.42 -9.43 -30.26
C ASP A 267 12.50 -10.47 -29.60
N ILE A 268 12.01 -10.20 -28.39
CA ILE A 268 11.23 -11.15 -27.58
C ILE A 268 9.80 -10.66 -27.27
N ALA A 269 9.53 -9.37 -27.32
CA ALA A 269 8.19 -8.85 -27.08
C ALA A 269 7.27 -9.07 -28.30
N ASP A 270 6.07 -9.58 -28.05
CA ASP A 270 5.04 -9.78 -29.07
C ASP A 270 4.20 -8.52 -29.30
N LEU A 271 4.13 -7.66 -28.29
CA LEU A 271 3.53 -6.34 -28.36
C LEU A 271 4.29 -5.40 -27.43
N MET A 272 4.57 -4.19 -27.91
CA MET A 272 5.35 -3.19 -27.20
C MET A 272 4.62 -1.85 -27.19
N MET A 273 4.60 -1.20 -26.02
CA MET A 273 4.08 0.16 -25.85
C MET A 273 5.19 1.07 -25.33
N PRO A 274 5.19 2.37 -25.64
CA PRO A 274 6.25 3.29 -25.20
C PRO A 274 5.98 3.90 -23.82
N HIS A 275 5.73 3.08 -22.81
CA HIS A 275 5.44 3.44 -21.42
C HIS A 275 4.20 4.33 -21.29
N LEU A 276 3.06 3.85 -21.79
CA LEU A 276 1.80 4.59 -21.86
C LEU A 276 0.87 4.38 -20.68
N GLY A 277 1.21 3.53 -19.71
CA GLY A 277 0.34 3.18 -18.58
C GLY A 277 -0.33 4.37 -17.87
N ALA A 278 0.39 5.49 -17.72
CA ALA A 278 -0.15 6.72 -17.13
C ALA A 278 -0.51 7.81 -18.16
N SER A 279 -0.50 7.50 -19.44
CA SER A 279 -0.62 8.50 -20.52
C SER A 279 -2.06 8.72 -20.96
N THR A 280 -2.97 8.97 -20.01
CA THR A 280 -4.34 9.42 -20.29
C THR A 280 -4.57 10.84 -19.76
N VAL A 281 -5.58 11.52 -20.31
CA VAL A 281 -5.98 12.89 -19.87
C VAL A 281 -6.33 12.87 -18.39
N GLU A 282 -7.11 11.88 -17.97
CA GLU A 282 -7.58 11.74 -16.58
C GLU A 282 -6.44 11.43 -15.62
N ALA A 283 -5.55 10.49 -15.96
CA ALA A 283 -4.40 10.17 -15.11
C ALA A 283 -3.46 11.36 -14.95
N ASN A 284 -3.22 12.11 -16.02
CA ASN A 284 -2.41 13.32 -16.00
C ASN A 284 -3.02 14.40 -15.11
N ARG A 285 -4.32 14.63 -15.26
CA ARG A 285 -5.07 15.61 -14.46
C ARG A 285 -5.09 15.22 -12.98
N ASN A 286 -5.42 13.97 -12.67
CA ASN A 286 -5.48 13.49 -11.30
C ASN A 286 -4.11 13.56 -10.61
N ALA A 287 -3.03 13.18 -11.30
CA ALA A 287 -1.68 13.28 -10.76
C ALA A 287 -1.25 14.72 -10.52
N ALA A 288 -1.63 15.65 -11.41
CA ALA A 288 -1.34 17.08 -11.29
C ALA A 288 -2.05 17.70 -10.08
N ILE A 289 -3.37 17.46 -9.94
CA ILE A 289 -4.17 17.94 -8.81
C ILE A 289 -3.58 17.42 -7.49
N ARG A 290 -3.34 16.10 -7.42
CA ARG A 290 -2.81 15.49 -6.21
C ARG A 290 -1.43 16.01 -5.86
N ALA A 291 -0.52 16.18 -6.82
CA ALA A 291 0.82 16.72 -6.55
C ALA A 291 0.77 18.13 -5.96
N ALA A 292 -0.11 18.98 -6.46
CA ALA A 292 -0.33 20.33 -5.93
C ALA A 292 -0.91 20.32 -4.51
N GLU A 293 -1.90 19.47 -4.25
CA GLU A 293 -2.52 19.31 -2.93
C GLU A 293 -1.54 18.77 -1.89
N GLU A 294 -0.74 17.75 -2.25
CA GLU A 294 0.24 17.14 -1.33
C GLU A 294 1.36 18.12 -0.96
N LEU A 295 1.85 18.92 -1.93
CA LEU A 295 2.82 19.96 -1.65
C LEU A 295 2.25 21.00 -0.68
N ALA A 296 1.05 21.47 -0.93
CA ALA A 296 0.40 22.44 -0.07
C ALA A 296 0.12 21.87 1.33
N ASP A 297 -0.31 20.61 1.42
CA ASP A 297 -0.52 19.91 2.70
C ASP A 297 0.80 19.74 3.49
N LEU A 298 1.92 19.44 2.81
CA LEU A 298 3.24 19.40 3.44
C LEU A 298 3.61 20.75 4.06
N ASP A 299 3.42 21.81 3.29
CA ASP A 299 3.79 23.17 3.71
C ASP A 299 2.90 23.76 4.80
N GLU A 300 1.62 23.40 4.82
CA GLU A 300 0.64 23.87 5.82
C GLU A 300 0.68 23.04 7.12
N LYS A 301 0.94 21.73 7.00
CA LYS A 301 0.83 20.76 8.11
C LYS A 301 2.18 20.23 8.59
N GLY A 302 3.26 20.51 7.84
CA GLY A 302 4.62 20.05 8.16
C GLY A 302 4.88 18.56 7.90
N ILE A 303 3.88 17.75 7.61
CA ILE A 303 3.94 16.29 7.46
C ILE A 303 3.05 15.84 6.32
N SER A 304 3.58 14.94 5.47
CA SER A 304 2.82 14.27 4.42
C SER A 304 3.00 12.74 4.49
N PRO A 305 1.94 11.94 4.38
CA PRO A 305 2.03 10.48 4.34
C PRO A 305 2.69 9.95 3.05
N PHE A 306 2.88 10.80 2.05
CA PHE A 306 3.39 10.43 0.72
C PHE A 306 4.87 10.71 0.51
N VAL A 307 5.62 11.03 1.57
CA VAL A 307 7.07 11.16 1.50
C VAL A 307 7.69 9.78 1.33
N VAL A 308 8.41 9.57 0.22
CA VAL A 308 8.94 8.26 -0.19
C VAL A 308 10.44 8.08 0.08
N ASN A 309 11.16 9.13 0.43
CA ASN A 309 12.59 9.08 0.75
C ASN A 309 12.90 9.12 2.24
N ARG A 310 11.89 8.96 3.07
CA ARG A 310 12.01 8.67 4.51
C ARG A 310 11.04 7.56 4.86
N ASP A 311 11.52 6.61 5.66
CA ASP A 311 10.63 5.60 6.25
C ASP A 311 9.66 6.22 7.25
N VAL A 312 10.18 7.23 7.99
CA VAL A 312 9.40 8.05 8.95
C VAL A 312 9.88 9.51 8.92
N PRO A 313 9.03 10.49 9.30
CA PRO A 313 9.44 11.88 9.45
C PRO A 313 10.61 12.05 10.43
N ALA A 314 11.44 13.07 10.20
CA ALA A 314 12.54 13.38 11.12
C ALA A 314 11.99 13.65 12.54
N GLY A 315 12.63 13.04 13.54
CA GLY A 315 12.22 13.19 14.95
C GLY A 315 11.16 12.19 15.43
N LEU A 316 10.65 11.33 14.55
CA LEU A 316 9.77 10.21 14.92
C LEU A 316 10.54 8.90 14.83
N ASP A 317 10.44 8.06 15.86
CA ASP A 317 10.93 6.70 15.83
C ASP A 317 9.98 5.82 14.97
N ALA A 318 10.55 5.00 14.09
CA ALA A 318 9.81 4.10 13.20
C ALA A 318 8.83 3.17 13.94
N SER A 319 9.21 2.73 15.15
CA SER A 319 8.40 1.84 15.99
C SER A 319 7.03 2.42 16.36
N PHE A 320 6.86 3.75 16.34
CA PHE A 320 5.55 4.36 16.60
C PHE A 320 4.54 4.14 15.48
N ARG A 321 4.97 3.94 14.25
CA ARG A 321 4.08 3.57 13.14
C ARG A 321 3.51 2.16 13.36
N ASP A 322 4.36 1.24 13.79
CA ASP A 322 3.94 -0.13 14.06
C ASP A 322 3.12 -0.20 15.36
N LEU A 323 3.45 0.62 16.36
CA LEU A 323 2.61 0.81 17.56
C LEU A 323 1.21 1.31 17.17
N ALA A 324 1.10 2.28 16.28
CA ALA A 324 -0.19 2.81 15.82
C ALA A 324 -1.09 1.71 15.23
N PHE A 325 -0.54 0.87 14.37
CA PHE A 325 -1.22 -0.31 13.84
C PHE A 325 -1.65 -1.28 14.95
N THR A 326 -0.73 -1.63 15.84
CA THR A 326 -0.96 -2.57 16.95
C THR A 326 -2.07 -2.10 17.88
N LEU A 327 -2.06 -0.83 18.32
CA LEU A 327 -3.11 -0.28 19.18
C LEU A 327 -4.47 -0.29 18.52
N ALA A 328 -4.52 0.04 17.23
CA ALA A 328 -5.75 0.03 16.45
C ALA A 328 -6.31 -1.40 16.28
N ARG A 329 -5.44 -2.36 15.94
CA ARG A 329 -5.80 -3.78 15.83
C ARG A 329 -6.36 -4.31 17.14
N LEU A 330 -5.70 -4.01 18.25
CA LEU A 330 -6.14 -4.41 19.58
C LEU A 330 -7.47 -3.73 19.96
N SER A 331 -7.62 -2.42 19.73
CA SER A 331 -8.89 -1.71 19.97
C SER A 331 -10.04 -2.32 19.16
N ARG A 332 -9.80 -2.68 17.90
CA ARG A 332 -10.80 -3.35 17.04
C ARG A 332 -11.21 -4.70 17.59
N ALA A 333 -10.24 -5.51 18.03
CA ALA A 333 -10.52 -6.83 18.62
C ALA A 333 -11.28 -6.72 19.94
N MET A 334 -10.93 -5.74 20.78
CA MET A 334 -11.63 -5.49 22.07
C MET A 334 -13.10 -5.05 21.88
N LEU A 335 -13.47 -4.47 20.74
CA LEU A 335 -14.90 -4.21 20.44
C LEU A 335 -15.71 -5.50 20.28
N GLY A 336 -15.08 -6.59 19.83
CA GLY A 336 -15.73 -7.85 19.51
C GLY A 336 -16.07 -7.99 18.02
N GLU A 337 -16.22 -9.26 17.61
CA GLU A 337 -16.56 -9.61 16.23
C GLU A 337 -17.95 -9.12 15.81
N GLY A 338 -18.13 -8.83 14.52
CA GLY A 338 -19.42 -8.46 13.94
C GLY A 338 -19.91 -7.04 14.25
N LYS A 339 -19.21 -6.27 15.08
CA LYS A 339 -19.61 -4.88 15.39
C LYS A 339 -19.07 -3.93 14.33
N SER A 340 -19.95 -3.09 13.77
CA SER A 340 -19.60 -2.04 12.83
C SER A 340 -19.04 -0.82 13.56
N VAL A 341 -17.79 -0.45 13.24
CA VAL A 341 -17.15 0.75 13.81
C VAL A 341 -17.91 1.99 13.37
N SER A 342 -18.24 2.88 14.30
CA SER A 342 -18.92 4.16 14.05
C SER A 342 -18.03 5.38 14.27
N SER A 343 -17.01 5.27 15.12
CA SER A 343 -16.03 6.35 15.29
C SER A 343 -14.67 5.84 15.74
N ILE A 344 -13.64 6.58 15.32
CA ILE A 344 -12.26 6.42 15.74
C ILE A 344 -11.75 7.77 16.20
N GLU A 345 -11.17 7.82 17.38
CA GLU A 345 -10.54 9.02 17.91
C GLU A 345 -9.11 8.70 18.36
N VAL A 346 -8.17 9.53 17.94
CA VAL A 346 -6.75 9.34 18.17
C VAL A 346 -6.21 10.49 19.01
N SER A 347 -5.48 10.20 20.08
CA SER A 347 -4.77 11.20 20.87
C SER A 347 -3.29 10.85 20.90
N CYS A 348 -2.44 11.74 20.42
CA CYS A 348 -0.99 11.63 20.52
C CYS A 348 -0.47 12.61 21.57
N TYR A 349 0.49 12.18 22.38
CA TYR A 349 1.03 12.94 23.52
C TYR A 349 2.53 13.17 23.36
N GLY A 350 3.03 14.24 23.98
CA GLY A 350 4.44 14.57 24.00
C GLY A 350 5.02 14.75 22.60
N LYS A 351 6.16 14.13 22.33
CA LYS A 351 6.83 14.26 21.01
C LYS A 351 6.05 13.68 19.84
N LEU A 352 4.95 12.93 20.08
CA LEU A 352 4.13 12.35 19.01
C LEU A 352 3.03 13.28 18.50
N GLU A 353 2.69 14.34 19.25
CA GLU A 353 1.60 15.25 18.89
C GLU A 353 1.70 15.79 17.45
N PRO A 354 2.86 16.27 16.95
CA PRO A 354 3.00 16.74 15.58
C PRO A 354 2.79 15.65 14.53
N PHE A 355 2.93 14.38 14.90
CA PHE A 355 2.91 13.24 13.98
C PHE A 355 1.55 12.53 13.90
N ALA A 356 0.53 12.98 14.64
CA ALA A 356 -0.76 12.31 14.74
C ALA A 356 -1.41 12.02 13.37
N LYS A 357 -1.38 12.99 12.44
CA LYS A 357 -1.94 12.81 11.08
C LYS A 357 -1.13 11.81 10.25
N TRP A 358 0.20 11.80 10.42
CA TRP A 358 1.06 10.85 9.72
C TRP A 358 0.81 9.40 10.19
N LEU A 359 0.55 9.21 11.49
CA LEU A 359 0.26 7.90 12.08
C LEU A 359 -1.15 7.38 11.73
N SER A 360 -2.05 8.27 11.27
CA SER A 360 -3.46 7.94 11.04
C SER A 360 -3.69 6.79 10.04
N ILE A 361 -2.90 6.70 8.97
CA ILE A 361 -3.08 5.62 7.98
C ILE A 361 -2.71 4.25 8.58
N ALA A 362 -1.71 4.19 9.45
CA ALA A 362 -1.37 2.95 10.15
C ALA A 362 -2.47 2.52 11.13
N ILE A 363 -3.14 3.50 11.77
CA ILE A 363 -4.30 3.25 12.63
C ILE A 363 -5.46 2.69 11.81
N LEU A 364 -5.79 3.32 10.68
CA LEU A 364 -6.88 2.88 9.81
C LEU A 364 -6.61 1.48 9.24
N ASN A 365 -5.36 1.18 8.85
CA ASN A 365 -4.92 -0.15 8.45
C ASN A 365 -5.07 -1.19 9.58
N GLY A 366 -4.85 -0.82 10.83
CA GLY A 366 -5.07 -1.70 11.99
C GLY A 366 -6.55 -2.01 12.27
N ILE A 367 -7.47 -1.12 11.87
CA ILE A 367 -8.92 -1.33 12.03
C ILE A 367 -9.51 -2.13 10.87
N TRP A 368 -9.06 -1.87 9.63
CA TRP A 368 -9.55 -2.49 8.41
C TRP A 368 -8.42 -3.03 7.54
N ASP A 369 -8.49 -4.31 7.22
CA ASP A 369 -7.47 -5.01 6.42
C ASP A 369 -7.44 -4.55 4.94
N ASP A 370 -8.47 -3.82 4.47
CA ASP A 370 -8.55 -3.27 3.11
C ASP A 370 -7.88 -1.91 2.93
N ILE A 371 -7.45 -1.32 4.01
CA ILE A 371 -6.70 -0.07 4.02
C ILE A 371 -5.23 -0.45 4.16
N ASP A 372 -4.47 -0.41 3.08
CA ASP A 372 -3.03 -0.62 3.14
C ASP A 372 -2.25 0.68 3.42
N ARG A 373 -0.96 0.55 3.70
CA ARG A 373 -0.07 1.67 4.06
C ARG A 373 0.14 2.66 2.91
N SER A 374 -0.21 2.29 1.67
CA SER A 374 -0.15 3.14 0.47
C SER A 374 -1.47 3.82 0.14
N SER A 375 -2.52 3.59 0.94
CA SER A 375 -3.84 4.18 0.74
C SER A 375 -3.78 5.71 0.88
N ASP A 376 -4.58 6.40 0.07
CA ASP A 376 -4.75 7.85 0.20
C ASP A 376 -5.58 8.17 1.45
N PHE A 377 -4.96 8.80 2.44
CA PHE A 377 -5.61 9.13 3.70
C PHE A 377 -6.90 9.95 3.51
N LYS A 378 -6.89 10.97 2.64
CA LYS A 378 -8.08 11.80 2.40
C LYS A 378 -9.21 10.98 1.75
N ALA A 379 -8.87 10.16 0.75
CA ALA A 379 -9.84 9.30 0.09
C ALA A 379 -10.41 8.25 1.05
N VAL A 380 -9.58 7.66 1.90
CA VAL A 380 -10.03 6.71 2.93
C VAL A 380 -10.95 7.36 3.93
N VAL A 381 -10.60 8.55 4.46
CA VAL A 381 -11.45 9.27 5.42
C VAL A 381 -12.79 9.65 4.79
N ALA A 382 -12.79 10.17 3.55
CA ALA A 382 -14.03 10.51 2.85
C ALA A 382 -14.92 9.27 2.59
N ASP A 383 -14.33 8.13 2.24
CA ASP A 383 -15.06 6.87 2.11
C ASP A 383 -15.65 6.40 3.45
N LEU A 384 -14.89 6.47 4.54
CA LEU A 384 -15.37 6.15 5.88
C LEU A 384 -16.51 7.08 6.32
N GLU A 385 -16.39 8.38 6.09
CA GLU A 385 -17.47 9.36 6.37
C GLU A 385 -18.73 9.03 5.57
N SER A 386 -18.60 8.64 4.31
CA SER A 386 -19.75 8.23 3.47
C SER A 386 -20.46 6.98 4.02
N ARG A 387 -19.74 6.14 4.75
CA ARG A 387 -20.28 4.95 5.46
C ARG A 387 -20.75 5.27 6.89
N GLY A 388 -20.73 6.53 7.29
CA GLY A 388 -21.14 6.96 8.63
C GLY A 388 -20.09 6.74 9.72
N VAL A 389 -18.81 6.53 9.36
CA VAL A 389 -17.70 6.39 10.30
C VAL A 389 -16.97 7.72 10.47
N SER A 390 -16.90 8.22 11.69
CA SER A 390 -16.15 9.44 12.04
C SER A 390 -14.70 9.12 12.41
N PHE A 391 -13.74 9.80 11.78
CA PHE A 391 -12.33 9.76 12.18
C PHE A 391 -11.88 11.13 12.70
N LYS A 392 -11.31 11.18 13.91
CA LYS A 392 -10.85 12.43 14.54
C LYS A 392 -9.50 12.26 15.22
N VAL A 393 -8.62 13.21 15.00
CA VAL A 393 -7.43 13.43 15.84
C VAL A 393 -7.82 14.45 16.91
N ARG A 394 -7.77 14.05 18.17
CA ARG A 394 -8.03 14.94 19.31
C ARG A 394 -6.79 15.75 19.66
N GLU A 395 -7.00 16.98 20.09
CA GLU A 395 -5.94 17.74 20.76
C GLU A 395 -5.51 17.01 22.04
N ALA A 396 -4.21 16.99 22.29
CA ALA A 396 -3.66 16.37 23.48
C ALA A 396 -4.10 17.13 24.74
N ASP A 397 -4.56 16.40 25.75
CA ASP A 397 -4.84 16.98 27.06
C ASP A 397 -3.52 17.26 27.79
N ALA A 398 -3.08 18.52 27.78
CA ALA A 398 -1.83 18.95 28.37
C ALA A 398 -1.74 18.72 29.90
N SER A 399 -2.87 18.49 30.60
CA SER A 399 -2.89 18.13 32.02
C SER A 399 -2.39 16.70 32.27
N LYS A 400 -2.46 15.84 31.26
CA LYS A 400 -1.98 14.46 31.31
C LYS A 400 -0.48 14.46 30.99
N LYS A 401 0.35 14.27 32.02
CA LYS A 401 1.80 14.14 31.89
C LYS A 401 2.20 12.79 31.28
N TYR A 402 1.55 12.44 30.13
CA TYR A 402 1.97 11.29 29.34
C TYR A 402 3.17 11.73 28.49
N GLU A 403 4.25 10.97 28.58
CA GLU A 403 5.37 11.10 27.65
C GLU A 403 4.94 10.69 26.22
N SER A 404 5.88 10.46 25.32
CA SER A 404 5.58 10.06 23.95
C SER A 404 4.72 8.80 23.92
N SER A 405 3.41 8.96 23.85
CA SER A 405 2.42 7.88 23.86
C SER A 405 1.24 8.20 22.94
N MET A 406 0.49 7.17 22.60
CA MET A 406 -0.69 7.28 21.74
C MET A 406 -1.87 6.52 22.35
N THR A 407 -3.06 7.08 22.24
CA THR A 407 -4.33 6.41 22.57
C THR A 407 -5.18 6.29 21.29
N VAL A 408 -5.71 5.10 21.06
CA VAL A 408 -6.68 4.82 19.99
C VAL A 408 -7.99 4.41 20.65
N ASP A 409 -9.01 5.22 20.47
CA ASP A 409 -10.36 4.99 20.95
C ASP A 409 -11.25 4.58 19.75
N VAL A 410 -11.91 3.43 19.83
CA VAL A 410 -12.80 2.94 18.77
C VAL A 410 -14.18 2.68 19.36
N SER A 411 -15.24 3.12 18.66
CA SER A 411 -16.63 2.93 19.10
C SER A 411 -17.48 2.24 18.04
N ALA A 412 -18.45 1.44 18.52
CA ALA A 412 -19.44 0.76 17.69
C ALA A 412 -20.79 0.78 18.44
N GLY A 413 -21.65 1.77 18.12
CA GLY A 413 -22.86 2.04 18.91
C GLY A 413 -22.51 2.40 20.36
N SER A 414 -23.01 1.63 21.33
CA SER A 414 -22.70 1.79 22.76
C SER A 414 -21.40 1.13 23.19
N ALA A 415 -20.83 0.22 22.40
CA ALA A 415 -19.57 -0.43 22.70
C ALA A 415 -18.39 0.49 22.42
N LYS A 416 -17.39 0.48 23.30
CA LYS A 416 -16.16 1.26 23.18
C LYS A 416 -14.96 0.41 23.58
N ALA A 417 -13.84 0.68 22.94
CA ALA A 417 -12.54 0.16 23.32
C ALA A 417 -11.50 1.28 23.25
N SER A 418 -10.63 1.36 24.22
CA SER A 418 -9.61 2.41 24.36
C SER A 418 -8.27 1.78 24.71
N VAL A 419 -7.31 1.87 23.81
CA VAL A 419 -5.98 1.28 24.01
C VAL A 419 -4.91 2.36 23.93
N ARG A 420 -4.02 2.40 24.93
CA ARG A 420 -2.87 3.31 24.99
C ARG A 420 -1.55 2.54 25.02
N GLY A 421 -0.59 3.04 24.28
CA GLY A 421 0.75 2.49 24.25
C GLY A 421 1.84 3.54 24.04
N THR A 422 3.06 3.10 24.18
CA THR A 422 4.30 3.86 23.97
C THR A 422 5.37 2.97 23.36
N VAL A 423 6.51 3.54 23.01
CA VAL A 423 7.72 2.82 22.63
C VAL A 423 8.80 3.13 23.65
N GLY A 424 9.41 2.10 24.23
CA GLY A 424 10.56 2.20 25.12
C GLY A 424 11.71 1.34 24.60
N GLU A 425 12.90 1.91 24.45
CA GLU A 425 14.09 1.20 23.95
C GLU A 425 13.85 0.49 22.58
N GLY A 426 13.03 1.10 21.71
CA GLY A 426 12.65 0.52 20.41
C GLY A 426 11.57 -0.57 20.48
N VAL A 427 11.09 -0.93 21.68
CA VAL A 427 10.06 -1.97 21.88
C VAL A 427 8.70 -1.32 22.07
N GLN A 428 7.69 -1.82 21.36
CA GLN A 428 6.31 -1.42 21.55
C GLN A 428 5.78 -1.91 22.91
N MET A 429 5.06 -1.05 23.60
CA MET A 429 4.50 -1.34 24.92
C MET A 429 3.05 -0.89 24.98
N VAL A 430 2.12 -1.83 25.14
CA VAL A 430 0.72 -1.52 25.49
C VAL A 430 0.66 -1.23 26.98
N ALA A 431 0.31 0.00 27.32
CA ALA A 431 0.30 0.47 28.72
C ALA A 431 -1.07 0.39 29.39
N ARG A 432 -2.16 0.49 28.59
CA ARG A 432 -3.55 0.47 29.08
C ARG A 432 -4.49 -0.12 28.04
N ILE A 433 -5.46 -0.91 28.50
CA ILE A 433 -6.63 -1.34 27.74
C ILE A 433 -7.86 -1.02 28.59
N ASP A 434 -8.74 -0.14 28.10
CA ASP A 434 -9.92 0.37 28.81
C ASP A 434 -9.59 0.82 30.25
N GLU A 435 -10.16 0.20 31.27
CA GLU A 435 -9.88 0.44 32.68
C GLU A 435 -8.63 -0.27 33.23
N PHE A 436 -8.02 -1.18 32.47
CA PHE A 436 -6.86 -1.95 32.92
C PHE A 436 -5.57 -1.17 32.64
N ASN A 437 -4.99 -0.60 33.67
CA ASN A 437 -3.78 0.21 33.61
C ASN A 437 -2.52 -0.61 33.93
N HIS A 438 -1.34 -0.03 33.65
CA HIS A 438 -0.02 -0.58 34.00
C HIS A 438 0.25 -1.98 33.41
N LEU A 439 -0.26 -2.25 32.20
CA LEU A 439 -0.07 -3.53 31.53
C LEU A 439 1.40 -3.77 31.17
N TYR A 440 2.06 -2.78 30.59
CA TYR A 440 3.46 -2.87 30.12
C TYR A 440 3.70 -4.17 29.33
N TRP A 441 2.76 -4.48 28.45
CA TRP A 441 2.81 -5.68 27.62
C TRP A 441 3.45 -5.36 26.26
N ALA A 442 4.48 -6.15 25.88
CA ALA A 442 5.09 -6.08 24.56
C ALA A 442 4.34 -7.03 23.63
N PRO A 443 3.66 -6.54 22.57
CA PRO A 443 2.95 -7.39 21.63
C PRO A 443 3.87 -8.38 20.91
N THR A 444 3.39 -9.62 20.76
CA THR A 444 4.03 -10.67 19.97
C THR A 444 3.16 -10.99 18.76
N PRO A 445 3.67 -11.68 17.72
CA PRO A 445 2.89 -11.96 16.50
C PRO A 445 1.54 -12.63 16.75
N ASN A 446 1.42 -13.42 17.81
CA ASN A 446 0.18 -14.09 18.17
C ASN A 446 -0.15 -13.83 19.63
N ALA A 447 -1.39 -13.46 19.91
CA ALA A 447 -1.88 -13.29 21.27
C ALA A 447 -3.35 -13.69 21.40
N VAL A 448 -3.77 -13.94 22.63
CA VAL A 448 -5.18 -14.13 22.99
C VAL A 448 -5.51 -13.31 24.21
N PHE A 449 -6.76 -12.87 24.32
CA PHE A 449 -7.24 -12.16 25.49
C PHE A 449 -8.59 -12.69 25.97
N PHE A 450 -8.81 -12.59 27.30
CA PHE A 450 -10.05 -12.93 27.98
C PHE A 450 -10.32 -11.91 29.07
N GLU A 451 -11.47 -11.24 29.01
CA GLU A 451 -11.96 -10.42 30.11
C GLU A 451 -13.05 -11.18 30.85
N TYR A 452 -12.90 -11.31 32.15
CA TYR A 452 -13.74 -12.16 32.97
C TYR A 452 -13.94 -11.58 34.39
N GLU A 453 -14.97 -12.03 35.09
CA GLU A 453 -15.17 -11.78 36.51
C GLU A 453 -14.11 -12.52 37.33
N ASP A 454 -13.35 -11.79 38.15
CA ASP A 454 -12.21 -12.34 38.86
C ASP A 454 -12.60 -13.40 39.87
N ARG A 455 -11.99 -14.56 39.75
CA ARG A 455 -12.18 -15.69 40.67
C ARG A 455 -11.05 -16.71 40.57
N PRO A 456 -10.81 -17.50 41.64
CA PRO A 456 -9.81 -18.56 41.62
C PRO A 456 -10.06 -19.59 40.49
N GLY A 457 -8.96 -20.08 39.92
CA GLY A 457 -8.99 -21.18 38.92
C GLY A 457 -9.11 -20.76 37.46
N VAL A 458 -9.43 -19.49 37.14
CA VAL A 458 -9.62 -19.03 35.75
C VAL A 458 -8.34 -19.17 34.92
N ILE A 459 -7.22 -18.71 35.44
CA ILE A 459 -5.92 -18.81 34.73
C ILE A 459 -5.52 -20.27 34.51
N GLY A 460 -5.77 -21.15 35.48
CA GLY A 460 -5.56 -22.59 35.33
C GLY A 460 -6.40 -23.19 34.21
N ALA A 461 -7.69 -22.80 34.12
CA ALA A 461 -8.59 -23.26 33.06
C ALA A 461 -8.15 -22.78 31.66
N ILE A 462 -7.66 -21.53 31.54
CA ILE A 462 -7.08 -20.99 30.31
C ILE A 462 -5.84 -21.80 29.93
N GLY A 463 -4.89 -21.97 30.84
CA GLY A 463 -3.64 -22.69 30.61
C GLY A 463 -3.85 -24.14 30.21
N GLU A 464 -4.78 -24.85 30.88
CA GLU A 464 -5.13 -26.23 30.55
C GLU A 464 -5.69 -26.34 29.11
N ALA A 465 -6.62 -25.46 28.72
CA ALA A 465 -7.21 -25.50 27.39
C ALA A 465 -6.21 -25.14 26.28
N LEU A 466 -5.29 -24.20 26.52
CA LEU A 466 -4.21 -23.88 25.58
C LEU A 466 -3.23 -25.05 25.47
N HIS A 467 -2.88 -25.71 26.59
CA HIS A 467 -2.06 -26.92 26.56
C HIS A 467 -2.71 -28.04 25.72
N GLN A 468 -4.01 -28.31 25.90
CA GLN A 468 -4.74 -29.31 25.09
C GLN A 468 -4.75 -28.97 23.60
N ALA A 469 -4.65 -27.69 23.24
CA ALA A 469 -4.51 -27.22 21.87
C ALA A 469 -3.05 -27.17 21.40
N ASP A 470 -2.09 -27.68 22.19
CA ASP A 470 -0.66 -27.63 21.91
C ASP A 470 -0.14 -26.20 21.70
N VAL A 471 -0.67 -25.22 22.44
CA VAL A 471 -0.28 -23.80 22.40
C VAL A 471 0.51 -23.47 23.67
N ASN A 472 1.74 -22.94 23.47
CA ASN A 472 2.57 -22.48 24.57
C ASN A 472 2.33 -21.00 24.88
N ILE A 473 2.28 -20.65 26.16
CA ILE A 473 2.21 -19.27 26.65
C ILE A 473 3.64 -18.76 26.83
N GLU A 474 3.98 -17.66 26.15
CA GLU A 474 5.31 -17.04 26.18
C GLU A 474 5.39 -15.89 27.20
N ASP A 475 4.32 -15.10 27.31
CA ASP A 475 4.17 -14.04 28.32
C ASP A 475 2.68 -13.88 28.67
N MET A 476 2.41 -13.35 29.86
CA MET A 476 1.05 -13.11 30.32
C MET A 476 0.97 -11.84 31.17
N ARG A 477 -0.11 -11.06 30.95
CA ARG A 477 -0.54 -10.00 31.86
C ARG A 477 -1.95 -10.32 32.32
N ASN A 478 -2.18 -10.17 33.62
CA ASN A 478 -3.50 -10.43 34.22
C ASN A 478 -3.85 -9.33 35.25
N PRO A 479 -4.00 -8.07 34.82
CA PRO A 479 -4.43 -7.01 35.72
C PRO A 479 -5.84 -7.25 36.24
N HIS A 480 -6.03 -6.92 37.52
CA HIS A 480 -7.33 -6.90 38.18
C HIS A 480 -7.80 -5.46 38.37
N ASN A 481 -9.06 -5.18 38.15
CA ASN A 481 -9.71 -3.93 38.46
C ASN A 481 -10.63 -4.12 39.68
N PRO A 482 -10.23 -3.65 40.90
CA PRO A 482 -11.01 -3.85 42.11
C PRO A 482 -12.35 -3.07 42.11
N ALA A 483 -12.49 -2.02 41.30
CA ALA A 483 -13.73 -1.26 41.21
C ALA A 483 -14.84 -2.01 40.44
N THR A 484 -14.47 -2.86 39.47
CA THR A 484 -15.41 -3.63 38.65
C THR A 484 -15.43 -5.11 39.01
N GLY A 485 -14.47 -5.60 39.78
CA GLY A 485 -14.30 -7.03 40.10
C GLY A 485 -13.85 -7.85 38.87
N ARG A 486 -13.33 -7.20 37.81
CA ARG A 486 -12.92 -7.87 36.56
C ARG A 486 -11.41 -7.97 36.44
N SER A 487 -11.00 -9.01 35.73
CA SER A 487 -9.60 -9.22 35.30
C SER A 487 -9.51 -9.39 33.80
N LEU A 488 -8.36 -8.98 33.23
CA LEU A 488 -8.04 -9.16 31.82
C LEU A 488 -6.82 -10.07 31.70
N ALA A 489 -7.01 -11.32 31.26
CA ALA A 489 -5.90 -12.16 30.84
C ALA A 489 -5.50 -11.80 29.40
N LEU A 490 -4.28 -11.33 29.20
CA LEU A 490 -3.67 -11.03 27.90
C LEU A 490 -2.42 -11.89 27.78
N LEU A 491 -2.41 -12.81 26.82
CA LEU A 491 -1.38 -13.86 26.69
C LEU A 491 -0.69 -13.75 25.33
N SER A 492 0.62 -13.68 25.33
CA SER A 492 1.46 -13.93 24.14
C SER A 492 1.59 -15.44 23.96
N VAL A 493 1.43 -15.93 22.73
CA VAL A 493 1.46 -17.37 22.42
C VAL A 493 2.34 -17.66 21.21
N ASN A 494 2.91 -18.86 21.16
CA ASN A 494 3.89 -19.27 20.16
C ASN A 494 3.31 -19.55 18.75
N LYS A 495 1.99 -19.64 18.61
CA LYS A 495 1.29 -19.88 17.32
C LYS A 495 -0.17 -19.40 17.38
N PRO A 496 -0.82 -19.19 16.21
CA PRO A 496 -2.22 -18.79 16.16
C PRO A 496 -3.13 -19.77 16.92
N VAL A 497 -4.07 -19.22 17.71
CA VAL A 497 -5.06 -20.03 18.45
C VAL A 497 -6.36 -20.11 17.63
N PRO A 498 -6.86 -21.32 17.32
CA PRO A 498 -8.11 -21.48 16.57
C PRO A 498 -9.31 -20.82 17.28
N ALA A 499 -10.20 -20.20 16.53
CA ALA A 499 -11.39 -19.53 17.08
C ALA A 499 -12.25 -20.44 17.95
N ALA A 500 -12.36 -21.74 17.62
CA ALA A 500 -13.08 -22.72 18.43
C ALA A 500 -12.47 -22.92 19.82
N VAL A 501 -11.14 -22.87 19.94
CA VAL A 501 -10.42 -22.97 21.23
C VAL A 501 -10.69 -21.72 22.05
N VAL A 502 -10.58 -20.53 21.46
CA VAL A 502 -10.88 -19.25 22.13
C VAL A 502 -12.33 -19.23 22.64
N SER A 503 -13.29 -19.62 21.80
CA SER A 503 -14.71 -19.69 22.17
C SER A 503 -14.99 -20.72 23.27
N GLY A 504 -14.30 -21.86 23.21
CA GLY A 504 -14.40 -22.90 24.25
C GLY A 504 -13.89 -22.42 25.60
N ILE A 505 -12.72 -21.74 25.62
CA ILE A 505 -12.17 -21.11 26.83
C ILE A 505 -13.12 -20.03 27.34
N ALA A 506 -13.57 -19.12 26.46
CA ALA A 506 -14.48 -18.04 26.83
C ALA A 506 -15.77 -18.56 27.50
N SER A 507 -16.35 -19.61 26.97
CA SER A 507 -17.53 -20.26 27.54
C SER A 507 -17.25 -20.89 28.92
N ARG A 508 -16.11 -21.60 29.05
CA ARG A 508 -15.70 -22.27 30.30
C ARG A 508 -15.47 -21.30 31.46
N ILE A 509 -14.90 -20.15 31.16
CA ILE A 509 -14.60 -19.14 32.17
C ILE A 509 -15.67 -18.05 32.27
N ALA A 510 -16.75 -18.12 31.49
CA ALA A 510 -17.75 -17.08 31.35
C ALA A 510 -17.14 -15.70 31.02
N ALA A 511 -16.27 -15.67 30.04
CA ALA A 511 -15.63 -14.43 29.62
C ALA A 511 -16.65 -13.47 29.00
N GLN A 512 -16.55 -12.20 29.35
CA GLN A 512 -17.39 -11.13 28.78
C GLN A 512 -16.90 -10.70 27.39
N ARG A 513 -15.57 -10.71 27.23
CA ARG A 513 -14.89 -10.48 25.94
C ARG A 513 -13.74 -11.48 25.80
N ALA A 514 -13.56 -11.97 24.61
CA ALA A 514 -12.45 -12.86 24.27
C ALA A 514 -12.11 -12.70 22.78
N GLY A 515 -10.86 -12.95 22.45
CA GLY A 515 -10.43 -12.91 21.06
C GLY A 515 -9.00 -13.42 20.87
N ALA A 516 -8.69 -13.78 19.62
CA ALA A 516 -7.33 -14.01 19.16
C ALA A 516 -6.84 -12.80 18.35
N LEU A 517 -5.56 -12.53 18.44
CA LEU A 517 -4.88 -11.42 17.79
C LEU A 517 -3.74 -11.96 16.94
N ALA A 518 -3.61 -11.44 15.73
CA ALA A 518 -2.44 -11.57 14.88
C ALA A 518 -1.97 -10.16 14.48
N PHE A 519 -0.70 -9.84 14.72
CA PHE A 519 -0.08 -8.54 14.48
C PHE A 519 0.85 -8.57 13.26
#